data_6f42ae052b9629c96e2cb65ce826fdcc
#
_entry.id   6f42ae052b9629c96e2cb65ce826fdcc
#
_cell.length_a   1.000
_cell.length_b   1.000
_cell.length_c   1.000
_cell.angle_alpha   90.00
_cell.angle_beta   90.00
_cell.angle_gamma   90.00
#
_symmetry.space_group_name_H-M   'P 1'
#
loop_
_entity.id
_entity.type
_entity.pdbx_description
1 polymer ?
#
loop_
_entity_poly.entity_id
_entity_poly.type
_entity_poly.pdbx_seq_one_letter_code
_entity_poly.pdbx_strand_id
1 'polypeptide(L)'
;MSIVFVWVIGGGPFDFPDHVGYSIGGPGDPLFLRMEVHYDNPHLPADFKDSSGFRFYYTPSLRQHDAGILLAGAFSMWWLIIPPGQEEYVHDGWCLEECTKLYFPPQGIKLFAAMAHTHVTGQKFRFRQFRDGKLFDDIINEDNYDSDMQEIHVFEKEKTIMPGDVLKTECTFKTTGRTNVTYGGWGRTDEMCLSIPFYYPKIDNFGDCLSTAQPVEVLKRLGYKNASDLPVEMDQATTVKAFESFNWTDPAFVSEFRQAVSQANLYFRCDNETRLEQMDPFAAWKTPKVEYPKEDDHGKC
;
A
#
# COMPACT_ATOMS: atom_id res chain seq x y z
N MET A 1 2.87 -4.67 -16.79
CA MET A 1 3.96 -5.43 -16.12
C MET A 1 3.39 -5.93 -14.81
N SER A 2 3.51 -7.22 -14.49
CA SER A 2 2.98 -7.77 -13.22
C SER A 2 4.14 -8.12 -12.30
N ILE A 3 4.00 -7.86 -11.01
CA ILE A 3 4.95 -8.31 -9.99
C ILE A 3 4.80 -9.82 -9.86
N VAL A 4 5.92 -10.53 -9.81
CA VAL A 4 5.98 -12.00 -9.63
C VAL A 4 6.38 -12.35 -8.21
N PHE A 5 7.27 -11.55 -7.63
CA PHE A 5 7.79 -11.75 -6.29
C PHE A 5 8.41 -10.46 -5.77
N VAL A 6 8.33 -10.26 -4.46
CA VAL A 6 8.97 -9.14 -3.75
C VAL A 6 9.78 -9.73 -2.60
N TRP A 7 11.00 -9.23 -2.43
CA TRP A 7 11.83 -9.53 -1.28
C TRP A 7 12.28 -8.22 -0.61
N VAL A 8 12.22 -8.19 0.68
CA VAL A 8 12.77 -7.12 1.53
C VAL A 8 13.58 -7.74 2.68
N ILE A 9 14.30 -6.92 3.41
CA ILE A 9 15.12 -7.34 4.56
C ILE A 9 14.25 -8.16 5.52
N GLY A 10 14.81 -9.29 5.99
CA GLY A 10 14.11 -10.25 6.84
C GLY A 10 13.37 -11.35 6.07
N GLY A 11 13.04 -11.13 4.78
CA GLY A 11 12.34 -12.11 3.96
C GLY A 11 13.15 -13.38 3.71
N GLY A 12 12.53 -14.54 3.95
CA GLY A 12 13.06 -15.87 3.68
C GLY A 12 12.66 -16.44 2.31
N PRO A 13 12.89 -17.72 2.07
CA PRO A 13 12.35 -18.44 0.93
C PRO A 13 10.83 -18.49 1.02
N PHE A 14 10.16 -18.46 -0.14
CA PHE A 14 8.71 -18.50 -0.22
C PHE A 14 8.25 -19.60 -1.17
N ASP A 15 7.41 -20.49 -0.67
CA ASP A 15 6.82 -21.58 -1.42
C ASP A 15 5.33 -21.28 -1.66
N PHE A 16 4.92 -21.41 -2.91
CA PHE A 16 3.49 -21.38 -3.26
C PHE A 16 2.77 -22.62 -2.76
N PRO A 17 1.50 -22.53 -2.35
CA PRO A 17 0.69 -23.71 -2.05
C PRO A 17 0.66 -24.68 -3.22
N ASP A 18 0.50 -25.98 -2.94
CA ASP A 18 0.57 -27.03 -3.96
C ASP A 18 -0.40 -26.86 -5.15
N HIS A 19 -1.51 -26.20 -4.94
CA HIS A 19 -2.52 -25.93 -5.96
C HIS A 19 -2.36 -24.61 -6.69
N VAL A 20 -1.38 -23.75 -6.29
CA VAL A 20 -1.16 -22.41 -6.86
C VAL A 20 0.25 -22.31 -7.42
N GLY A 21 0.42 -21.63 -8.54
CA GLY A 21 1.73 -21.36 -9.14
C GLY A 21 1.71 -20.09 -9.98
N TYR A 22 2.87 -19.69 -10.46
CA TYR A 22 3.00 -18.61 -11.42
C TYR A 22 3.34 -19.22 -12.78
N SER A 23 2.44 -19.08 -13.75
CA SER A 23 2.63 -19.60 -15.10
C SER A 23 3.68 -18.78 -15.87
N ILE A 24 4.61 -19.47 -16.54
CA ILE A 24 5.63 -18.85 -17.38
C ILE A 24 5.81 -19.62 -18.69
N GLY A 25 5.92 -18.92 -19.80
CA GLY A 25 6.24 -19.52 -21.11
C GLY A 25 5.05 -20.04 -21.91
N GLY A 26 3.83 -19.90 -21.40
CA GLY A 26 2.61 -20.21 -22.15
C GLY A 26 2.12 -19.03 -23.00
N PRO A 27 1.10 -19.25 -23.86
CA PRO A 27 0.44 -18.17 -24.58
C PRO A 27 -0.15 -17.14 -23.62
N GLY A 28 0.31 -15.89 -23.71
CA GLY A 28 -0.11 -14.79 -22.82
C GLY A 28 0.73 -14.61 -21.55
N ASP A 29 1.64 -15.53 -21.26
CA ASP A 29 2.57 -15.40 -20.14
C ASP A 29 3.69 -14.38 -20.43
N PRO A 30 4.35 -13.84 -19.38
CA PRO A 30 5.53 -13.02 -19.57
C PRO A 30 6.65 -13.76 -20.28
N LEU A 31 7.21 -13.10 -21.31
CA LEU A 31 8.36 -13.62 -22.03
C LEU A 31 9.69 -13.33 -21.32
N PHE A 32 9.69 -12.35 -20.42
CA PHE A 32 10.87 -11.90 -19.70
C PHE A 32 10.53 -11.61 -18.24
N LEU A 33 11.46 -11.95 -17.35
CA LEU A 33 11.48 -11.50 -15.97
C LEU A 33 12.50 -10.38 -15.84
N ARG A 34 12.10 -9.27 -15.20
CA ARG A 34 13.01 -8.20 -14.82
C ARG A 34 13.21 -8.25 -13.31
N MET A 35 14.47 -8.29 -12.89
CA MET A 35 14.85 -8.08 -11.50
C MET A 35 15.20 -6.61 -11.31
N GLU A 36 14.65 -6.00 -10.29
CA GLU A 36 14.98 -4.65 -9.84
C GLU A 36 15.55 -4.76 -8.43
N VAL A 37 16.70 -4.13 -8.20
CA VAL A 37 17.38 -4.18 -6.90
C VAL A 37 17.61 -2.75 -6.42
N HIS A 38 17.15 -2.47 -5.22
CA HIS A 38 17.35 -1.20 -4.55
C HIS A 38 18.40 -1.38 -3.45
N TYR A 39 19.47 -0.58 -3.51
CA TYR A 39 20.56 -0.64 -2.54
C TYR A 39 20.49 0.52 -1.57
N ASP A 40 20.56 0.23 -0.28
CA ASP A 40 20.85 1.23 0.75
C ASP A 40 22.38 1.45 0.78
N ASN A 41 22.83 2.46 0.07
CA ASN A 41 24.25 2.74 -0.12
C ASN A 41 24.59 4.24 0.10
N PRO A 42 24.39 4.76 1.32
CA PRO A 42 24.53 6.19 1.61
C PRO A 42 25.97 6.70 1.47
N HIS A 43 26.96 5.82 1.54
CA HIS A 43 28.38 6.18 1.45
C HIS A 43 28.96 6.08 0.04
N LEU A 44 28.20 5.58 -0.91
CA LEU A 44 28.55 5.45 -2.35
C LEU A 44 30.01 4.94 -2.59
N PRO A 45 30.46 3.84 -1.96
CA PRO A 45 31.79 3.30 -2.21
C PRO A 45 31.94 2.92 -3.69
N ALA A 46 33.05 3.33 -4.29
CA ALA A 46 33.30 3.14 -5.72
C ALA A 46 33.55 1.68 -6.13
N ASP A 47 33.85 0.82 -5.16
CA ASP A 47 34.21 -0.58 -5.35
C ASP A 47 33.11 -1.56 -4.89
N PHE A 48 31.89 -1.05 -4.68
CA PHE A 48 30.75 -1.88 -4.31
C PHE A 48 30.50 -2.97 -5.35
N LYS A 49 30.47 -4.22 -4.90
CA LYS A 49 30.19 -5.39 -5.73
C LYS A 49 29.09 -6.20 -5.08
N ASP A 50 28.15 -6.62 -5.91
CA ASP A 50 27.03 -7.46 -5.50
C ASP A 50 26.86 -8.63 -6.47
N SER A 51 26.40 -9.76 -5.94
CA SER A 51 26.02 -10.94 -6.69
C SER A 51 24.69 -11.53 -6.20
N SER A 52 23.87 -10.71 -5.57
CA SER A 52 22.52 -11.10 -5.15
C SER A 52 21.64 -11.46 -6.33
N GLY A 53 20.64 -12.30 -6.11
CA GLY A 53 19.72 -12.74 -7.12
C GLY A 53 18.63 -13.63 -6.57
N PHE A 54 17.71 -14.02 -7.43
CA PHE A 54 16.65 -14.96 -7.09
C PHE A 54 16.96 -16.35 -7.65
N ARG A 55 16.58 -17.37 -6.87
CA ARG A 55 16.53 -18.76 -7.34
C ARG A 55 15.07 -19.16 -7.48
N PHE A 56 14.65 -19.42 -8.71
CA PHE A 56 13.31 -19.90 -9.01
C PHE A 56 13.33 -21.42 -9.16
N TYR A 57 12.38 -22.08 -8.47
CA TYR A 57 12.07 -23.49 -8.66
C TYR A 57 10.85 -23.60 -9.56
N TYR A 58 10.94 -24.39 -10.60
CA TYR A 58 9.88 -24.54 -11.58
C TYR A 58 9.61 -26.01 -11.91
N THR A 59 8.43 -26.28 -12.43
CA THR A 59 7.97 -27.60 -12.83
C THR A 59 7.26 -27.51 -14.18
N PRO A 60 7.36 -28.56 -15.05
CA PRO A 60 6.55 -28.62 -16.26
C PRO A 60 5.08 -28.96 -15.99
N SER A 61 4.74 -29.39 -14.77
CA SER A 61 3.36 -29.68 -14.36
C SER A 61 2.73 -28.39 -13.84
N LEU A 62 1.82 -27.81 -14.62
CA LEU A 62 1.10 -26.60 -14.21
C LEU A 62 0.24 -26.88 -12.97
N ARG A 63 0.20 -25.90 -12.09
CA ARG A 63 -0.68 -25.91 -10.90
C ARG A 63 -2.13 -25.63 -11.33
N GLN A 64 -3.06 -25.90 -10.43
CA GLN A 64 -4.50 -25.74 -10.70
C GLN A 64 -4.89 -24.27 -10.91
N HIS A 65 -4.24 -23.35 -10.19
CA HIS A 65 -4.55 -21.93 -10.22
C HIS A 65 -3.30 -21.11 -10.49
N ASP A 66 -3.45 -20.06 -11.29
CA ASP A 66 -2.41 -19.04 -11.48
C ASP A 66 -2.49 -18.00 -10.37
N ALA A 67 -1.31 -17.67 -9.82
CA ALA A 67 -1.17 -16.65 -8.80
C ALA A 67 -1.14 -15.24 -9.38
N GLY A 68 -1.74 -14.31 -8.66
CA GLY A 68 -1.60 -12.88 -8.83
C GLY A 68 -1.03 -12.22 -7.58
N ILE A 69 -0.44 -11.05 -7.75
CA ILE A 69 -0.02 -10.17 -6.66
C ILE A 69 -0.73 -8.83 -6.83
N LEU A 70 -1.23 -8.29 -5.73
CA LEU A 70 -1.89 -7.00 -5.66
C LEU A 70 -1.08 -6.06 -4.76
N LEU A 71 -0.95 -4.80 -5.15
CA LEU A 71 -0.54 -3.73 -4.25
C LEU A 71 -1.80 -3.04 -3.73
N ALA A 72 -2.05 -3.12 -2.42
CA ALA A 72 -3.20 -2.49 -1.78
C ALA A 72 -2.72 -1.56 -0.66
N GLY A 73 -3.20 -0.32 -0.63
CA GLY A 73 -2.81 0.61 0.42
C GLY A 73 -2.71 2.05 -0.04
N ALA A 74 -1.75 2.78 0.52
CA ALA A 74 -1.52 4.16 0.16
C ALA A 74 -0.74 4.28 -1.15
N PHE A 75 -1.11 5.25 -1.97
CA PHE A 75 -0.31 5.63 -3.14
C PHE A 75 0.99 6.25 -2.67
N SER A 76 2.06 5.44 -2.66
CA SER A 76 3.33 5.73 -2.00
C SER A 76 4.25 6.60 -2.84
N MET A 77 3.77 7.78 -3.21
CA MET A 77 4.52 8.84 -3.86
C MET A 77 4.55 10.07 -2.94
N TRP A 78 5.11 11.17 -3.39
CA TRP A 78 5.21 12.42 -2.63
C TRP A 78 3.88 12.98 -2.09
N TRP A 79 2.76 12.34 -2.37
CA TRP A 79 1.44 12.67 -1.80
C TRP A 79 1.16 11.94 -0.48
N LEU A 80 1.90 10.93 -0.14
CA LEU A 80 1.97 10.39 1.21
C LEU A 80 2.78 11.38 2.06
N ILE A 81 2.14 12.06 3.00
CA ILE A 81 2.72 13.16 3.76
C ILE A 81 2.62 12.83 5.24
N ILE A 82 3.76 12.70 5.90
CA ILE A 82 3.85 12.34 7.31
C ILE A 82 4.53 13.49 8.07
N PRO A 83 3.82 14.11 9.04
CA PRO A 83 4.38 15.19 9.85
C PRO A 83 5.63 14.76 10.64
N PRO A 84 6.61 15.65 10.86
CA PRO A 84 7.74 15.36 11.73
C PRO A 84 7.32 15.34 13.21
N GLY A 85 8.17 14.76 14.06
CA GLY A 85 8.04 14.86 15.53
C GLY A 85 6.88 14.05 16.14
N GLN A 86 6.28 13.12 15.41
CA GLN A 86 5.12 12.36 15.89
C GLN A 86 5.54 11.08 16.59
N GLU A 87 5.01 10.83 17.80
CA GLU A 87 5.09 9.50 18.44
C GLU A 87 4.27 8.48 17.68
N GLU A 88 3.06 8.86 17.25
CA GLU A 88 2.20 8.04 16.41
C GLU A 88 1.49 8.91 15.37
N TYR A 89 1.69 8.57 14.11
CA TYR A 89 0.93 9.13 13.00
C TYR A 89 0.35 8.01 12.17
N VAL A 90 -0.97 7.93 12.14
CA VAL A 90 -1.69 6.91 11.37
C VAL A 90 -1.95 7.46 9.98
N HIS A 91 -1.58 6.66 8.98
CA HIS A 91 -1.95 6.88 7.58
C HIS A 91 -2.61 5.63 7.02
N ASP A 92 -3.60 5.82 6.17
CA ASP A 92 -4.31 4.71 5.55
C ASP A 92 -4.43 4.86 4.03
N GLY A 93 -4.53 3.72 3.37
CA GLY A 93 -4.89 3.61 1.97
C GLY A 93 -6.03 2.60 1.82
N TRP A 94 -6.90 2.86 0.85
CA TRP A 94 -8.14 2.12 0.65
C TRP A 94 -8.20 1.52 -0.74
N CYS A 95 -8.56 0.26 -0.82
CA CYS A 95 -9.07 -0.37 -2.03
C CYS A 95 -10.60 -0.33 -1.95
N LEU A 96 -11.20 0.52 -2.76
CA LEU A 96 -12.63 0.80 -2.72
C LEU A 96 -13.47 -0.33 -3.33
N GLU A 97 -14.73 -0.44 -2.92
CA GLU A 97 -15.66 -1.45 -3.39
C GLU A 97 -15.89 -1.41 -4.91
N GLU A 98 -15.75 -0.23 -5.53
CA GLU A 98 -15.87 -0.05 -6.96
C GLU A 98 -14.80 -0.83 -7.72
N CYS A 99 -13.58 -0.88 -7.18
CA CYS A 99 -12.47 -1.63 -7.76
C CYS A 99 -12.71 -3.13 -7.66
N THR A 100 -13.07 -3.61 -6.47
CA THR A 100 -13.30 -5.04 -6.26
C THR A 100 -14.54 -5.53 -7.03
N LYS A 101 -15.59 -4.71 -7.16
CA LYS A 101 -16.76 -5.01 -8.01
C LYS A 101 -16.40 -5.08 -9.50
N LEU A 102 -15.46 -4.25 -9.94
CA LEU A 102 -15.07 -4.18 -11.36
C LEU A 102 -14.20 -5.36 -11.79
N TYR A 103 -13.24 -5.77 -10.93
CA TYR A 103 -12.19 -6.71 -11.33
C TYR A 103 -12.33 -8.11 -10.74
N PHE A 104 -12.92 -8.25 -9.56
CA PHE A 104 -12.95 -9.57 -8.92
C PHE A 104 -14.01 -10.45 -9.54
N PRO A 105 -13.69 -11.73 -9.74
CA PRO A 105 -14.66 -12.70 -10.26
C PRO A 105 -15.81 -12.90 -9.24
N PRO A 106 -17.00 -13.36 -9.68
CA PRO A 106 -18.16 -13.53 -8.80
C PRO A 106 -17.92 -14.39 -7.56
N GLN A 107 -17.00 -15.34 -7.63
CA GLN A 107 -16.59 -16.20 -6.51
C GLN A 107 -15.53 -15.54 -5.60
N GLY A 108 -15.11 -14.32 -5.92
CA GLY A 108 -14.04 -13.61 -5.24
C GLY A 108 -12.64 -14.14 -5.59
N ILE A 109 -11.66 -13.61 -4.90
CA ILE A 109 -10.27 -14.08 -4.93
C ILE A 109 -9.92 -14.71 -3.57
N LYS A 110 -8.95 -15.60 -3.59
CA LYS A 110 -8.42 -16.27 -2.41
C LYS A 110 -7.02 -15.75 -2.11
N LEU A 111 -6.85 -15.11 -0.96
CA LEU A 111 -5.53 -14.74 -0.48
C LEU A 111 -4.93 -15.94 0.24
N PHE A 112 -3.74 -16.35 -0.17
CA PHE A 112 -2.98 -17.43 0.50
C PHE A 112 -1.79 -16.93 1.29
N ALA A 113 -1.34 -15.70 1.00
CA ALA A 113 -0.29 -15.02 1.75
C ALA A 113 -0.43 -13.51 1.58
N ALA A 114 0.21 -12.74 2.46
CA ALA A 114 0.39 -11.31 2.29
C ALA A 114 1.67 -10.83 2.97
N MET A 115 2.21 -9.72 2.52
CA MET A 115 3.32 -9.03 3.16
C MET A 115 2.88 -7.62 3.54
N ALA A 116 3.27 -7.20 4.74
CA ALA A 116 3.19 -5.82 5.21
C ALA A 116 4.44 -5.08 4.77
N HIS A 117 4.30 -3.86 4.22
CA HIS A 117 5.43 -3.08 3.77
C HIS A 117 5.34 -1.62 4.17
N THR A 118 6.30 -1.18 4.97
CA THR A 118 6.65 0.23 5.20
C THR A 118 8.17 0.37 5.13
N HIS A 119 8.67 1.61 5.16
CA HIS A 119 10.08 1.87 5.40
C HIS A 119 10.34 2.07 6.91
N VAL A 120 11.43 2.78 7.25
CA VAL A 120 12.03 2.77 8.59
C VAL A 120 11.22 3.42 9.72
N THR A 121 10.16 4.18 9.42
CA THR A 121 9.36 4.82 10.49
C THR A 121 8.10 4.04 10.86
N GLY A 122 7.79 2.95 10.16
CA GLY A 122 6.65 2.09 10.49
C GLY A 122 6.81 1.39 11.84
N GLN A 123 5.73 1.38 12.63
CA GLN A 123 5.68 0.80 13.99
C GLN A 123 4.55 -0.18 14.18
N LYS A 124 3.41 0.05 13.50
CA LYS A 124 2.25 -0.85 13.53
C LYS A 124 1.68 -0.97 12.13
N PHE A 125 1.11 -2.11 11.85
CA PHE A 125 0.55 -2.38 10.54
C PHE A 125 -0.78 -3.12 10.66
N ARG A 126 -1.76 -2.72 9.84
CA ARG A 126 -3.06 -3.37 9.74
C ARG A 126 -3.44 -3.55 8.28
N PHE A 127 -3.90 -4.73 7.94
CA PHE A 127 -4.57 -5.00 6.66
C PHE A 127 -5.94 -5.60 6.95
N ARG A 128 -6.99 -4.89 6.60
CA ARG A 128 -8.36 -5.19 7.00
C ARG A 128 -9.30 -5.33 5.82
N GLN A 129 -10.24 -6.24 5.94
CA GLN A 129 -11.35 -6.44 5.01
C GLN A 129 -12.65 -5.97 5.65
N PHE A 130 -13.39 -5.16 4.91
CA PHE A 130 -14.75 -4.74 5.28
C PHE A 130 -15.73 -5.28 4.26
N ARG A 131 -16.86 -5.79 4.76
CA ARG A 131 -17.99 -6.26 3.96
C ARG A 131 -19.25 -5.59 4.45
N ASP A 132 -20.04 -5.03 3.54
CA ASP A 132 -21.25 -4.27 3.87
C ASP A 132 -21.01 -3.17 4.91
N GLY A 133 -19.86 -2.49 4.81
CA GLY A 133 -19.44 -1.42 5.70
C GLY A 133 -18.95 -1.86 7.08
N LYS A 134 -18.88 -3.16 7.38
CA LYS A 134 -18.45 -3.70 8.67
C LYS A 134 -17.12 -4.43 8.57
N LEU A 135 -16.31 -4.34 9.61
CA LEU A 135 -15.10 -5.14 9.70
C LEU A 135 -15.47 -6.63 9.62
N PHE A 136 -14.93 -7.30 8.61
CA PHE A 136 -15.14 -8.71 8.36
C PHE A 136 -13.95 -9.56 8.80
N ASP A 137 -12.72 -9.12 8.51
CA ASP A 137 -11.49 -9.82 8.88
C ASP A 137 -10.34 -8.83 9.09
N ASP A 138 -9.52 -9.08 10.11
CA ASP A 138 -8.19 -8.49 10.26
C ASP A 138 -7.19 -9.46 9.60
N ILE A 139 -6.82 -9.18 8.35
CA ILE A 139 -5.97 -10.06 7.53
C ILE A 139 -4.53 -10.06 8.07
N ILE A 140 -4.00 -8.88 8.38
CA ILE A 140 -2.73 -8.67 9.09
C ILE A 140 -2.99 -7.70 10.24
N ASN A 141 -2.49 -8.02 11.42
CA ASN A 141 -2.63 -7.23 12.64
C ASN A 141 -1.31 -7.25 13.44
N GLU A 142 -0.44 -6.27 13.17
CA GLU A 142 0.90 -6.17 13.77
C GLU A 142 1.00 -4.91 14.64
N ASP A 143 1.14 -5.12 15.95
CA ASP A 143 1.33 -4.03 16.92
C ASP A 143 2.80 -3.65 17.12
N ASN A 144 3.71 -4.55 16.74
CA ASN A 144 5.15 -4.38 16.88
C ASN A 144 5.82 -4.65 15.53
N TYR A 145 5.39 -3.90 14.51
CA TYR A 145 5.96 -4.03 13.17
C TYR A 145 7.41 -3.54 13.15
N ASP A 146 8.27 -4.32 12.53
CA ASP A 146 9.68 -4.01 12.32
C ASP A 146 10.01 -4.00 10.82
N SER A 147 10.39 -2.84 10.31
CA SER A 147 10.74 -2.66 8.91
C SER A 147 12.00 -3.43 8.47
N ASP A 148 12.82 -3.89 9.40
CA ASP A 148 13.99 -4.71 9.13
C ASP A 148 13.67 -6.23 9.19
N MET A 149 12.40 -6.60 9.43
CA MET A 149 11.92 -7.98 9.48
C MET A 149 10.58 -8.12 8.72
N GLN A 150 10.63 -7.93 7.41
CA GLN A 150 9.45 -7.97 6.56
C GLN A 150 9.29 -9.35 5.92
N GLU A 151 8.51 -10.21 6.54
CA GLU A 151 8.24 -11.55 6.05
C GLU A 151 6.92 -11.62 5.28
N ILE A 152 6.83 -12.61 4.37
CA ILE A 152 5.55 -12.96 3.75
C ILE A 152 4.79 -13.87 4.73
N HIS A 153 3.66 -13.40 5.21
CA HIS A 153 2.76 -14.16 6.09
C HIS A 153 1.94 -15.14 5.26
N VAL A 154 2.28 -16.41 5.30
CA VAL A 154 1.47 -17.48 4.70
C VAL A 154 0.30 -17.80 5.63
N PHE A 155 -0.91 -17.75 5.10
CA PHE A 155 -2.11 -18.00 5.90
C PHE A 155 -2.37 -19.50 6.08
N GLU A 156 -2.59 -19.92 7.31
CA GLU A 156 -3.07 -21.30 7.58
C GLU A 156 -4.41 -21.59 6.89
N LYS A 157 -5.24 -20.55 6.79
CA LYS A 157 -6.55 -20.58 6.17
C LYS A 157 -6.67 -19.42 5.19
N GLU A 158 -6.85 -19.75 3.92
CA GLU A 158 -7.01 -18.75 2.87
C GLU A 158 -8.16 -17.78 3.17
N LYS A 159 -7.93 -16.52 2.88
CA LYS A 159 -8.91 -15.45 3.07
C LYS A 159 -9.66 -15.20 1.76
N THR A 160 -10.99 -15.04 1.82
CA THR A 160 -11.79 -14.79 0.62
C THR A 160 -12.22 -13.34 0.56
N ILE A 161 -11.80 -12.64 -0.50
CA ILE A 161 -12.24 -11.29 -0.80
C ILE A 161 -13.26 -11.34 -1.93
N MET A 162 -14.46 -10.85 -1.66
CA MET A 162 -15.57 -10.87 -2.62
C MET A 162 -15.67 -9.54 -3.39
N PRO A 163 -16.27 -9.51 -4.58
CA PRO A 163 -16.68 -8.26 -5.20
C PRO A 163 -17.54 -7.44 -4.24
N GLY A 164 -17.20 -6.16 -4.07
CA GLY A 164 -17.86 -5.25 -3.14
C GLY A 164 -17.22 -5.17 -1.75
N ASP A 165 -16.28 -6.03 -1.43
CA ASP A 165 -15.47 -5.85 -0.22
C ASP A 165 -14.57 -4.62 -0.37
N VAL A 166 -14.32 -3.94 0.74
CA VAL A 166 -13.35 -2.86 0.85
C VAL A 166 -12.13 -3.38 1.59
N LEU A 167 -10.93 -3.04 1.10
CA LEU A 167 -9.70 -3.34 1.82
C LEU A 167 -9.08 -2.06 2.34
N LYS A 168 -8.57 -2.09 3.56
CA LYS A 168 -7.86 -0.98 4.20
C LYS A 168 -6.47 -1.43 4.62
N THR A 169 -5.46 -0.73 4.17
CA THR A 169 -4.12 -0.80 4.73
C THR A 169 -3.91 0.42 5.62
N GLU A 170 -3.50 0.20 6.86
CA GLU A 170 -3.27 1.23 7.84
C GLU A 170 -1.88 1.04 8.45
N CYS A 171 -1.08 2.10 8.39
CA CYS A 171 0.27 2.12 8.93
C CYS A 171 0.38 3.19 10.02
N THR A 172 0.98 2.83 11.15
CA THR A 172 1.34 3.79 12.19
C THR A 172 2.83 4.06 12.10
N PHE A 173 3.17 5.33 11.93
CA PHE A 173 4.54 5.82 11.80
C PHE A 173 5.00 6.55 13.05
N LYS A 174 6.29 6.42 13.38
CA LYS A 174 6.97 7.19 14.43
C LYS A 174 8.04 8.08 13.81
N THR A 175 7.88 9.40 13.93
CA THR A 175 8.78 10.39 13.33
C THR A 175 9.43 11.32 14.36
N THR A 176 9.52 10.92 15.63
CA THR A 176 10.07 11.73 16.73
C THR A 176 11.51 12.22 16.49
N GLY A 177 12.29 11.43 15.73
CA GLY A 177 13.66 11.82 15.36
C GLY A 177 13.77 12.66 14.08
N ARG A 178 12.63 13.01 13.44
CA ARG A 178 12.63 13.77 12.18
C ARG A 178 12.24 15.21 12.42
N THR A 179 12.94 16.13 11.74
CA THR A 179 12.69 17.58 11.79
C THR A 179 11.92 18.08 10.57
N ASN A 180 11.94 17.33 9.48
CA ASN A 180 11.28 17.64 8.21
C ASN A 180 10.15 16.68 7.95
N VAL A 181 9.20 17.09 7.11
CA VAL A 181 8.13 16.23 6.59
C VAL A 181 8.74 15.01 5.91
N THR A 182 8.16 13.84 6.15
CA THR A 182 8.49 12.63 5.42
C THR A 182 7.47 12.43 4.31
N TYR A 183 7.96 12.31 3.10
CA TYR A 183 7.13 12.05 1.92
C TYR A 183 7.16 10.57 1.55
N GLY A 184 6.16 10.15 0.79
CA GLY A 184 6.20 8.85 0.12
C GLY A 184 7.24 8.83 -0.99
N GLY A 185 7.84 7.67 -1.22
CA GLY A 185 8.84 7.48 -2.26
C GLY A 185 9.56 6.14 -2.15
N TRP A 186 10.53 5.95 -3.02
CA TRP A 186 11.28 4.69 -3.16
C TRP A 186 12.54 4.63 -2.28
N GLY A 187 13.01 5.76 -1.78
CA GLY A 187 14.20 5.83 -0.92
C GLY A 187 13.92 5.31 0.47
N ARG A 188 14.91 4.70 1.12
CA ARG A 188 14.77 4.18 2.50
C ARG A 188 14.32 5.26 3.50
N THR A 189 14.69 6.51 3.26
CA THR A 189 14.29 7.65 4.10
C THR A 189 12.91 8.20 3.78
N ASP A 190 12.35 7.83 2.62
CA ASP A 190 10.95 8.08 2.28
C ASP A 190 10.07 7.04 2.97
N GLU A 191 8.76 7.06 2.76
CA GLU A 191 7.86 6.08 3.34
C GLU A 191 6.93 5.42 2.32
N MET A 192 6.48 4.21 2.68
CA MET A 192 5.42 3.46 2.03
C MET A 192 4.43 2.94 3.06
N CYS A 193 3.22 2.64 2.61
CA CYS A 193 2.18 1.98 3.40
C CYS A 193 1.42 1.02 2.47
N LEU A 194 1.92 -0.19 2.33
CA LEU A 194 1.42 -1.16 1.35
C LEU A 194 1.18 -2.52 1.98
N SER A 195 0.04 -3.10 1.68
CA SER A 195 -0.21 -4.53 1.78
C SER A 195 0.05 -5.17 0.41
N ILE A 196 0.74 -6.29 0.40
CA ILE A 196 1.10 -7.03 -0.82
C ILE A 196 0.50 -8.43 -0.72
N PRO A 197 -0.81 -8.61 -0.94
CA PRO A 197 -1.44 -9.92 -0.95
C PRO A 197 -1.08 -10.73 -2.20
N PHE A 198 -0.83 -12.01 -1.97
CA PHE A 198 -0.70 -13.06 -2.97
C PHE A 198 -2.02 -13.82 -3.06
N TYR A 199 -2.57 -13.91 -4.25
CA TYR A 199 -3.93 -14.41 -4.44
C TYR A 199 -4.07 -15.29 -5.67
N TYR A 200 -5.20 -15.99 -5.73
CA TYR A 200 -5.69 -16.69 -6.91
C TYR A 200 -7.23 -16.62 -7.03
N PRO A 201 -7.85 -16.85 -8.18
CA PRO A 201 -7.22 -16.94 -9.50
C PRO A 201 -6.62 -15.57 -9.90
N LYS A 202 -5.52 -15.60 -10.65
CA LYS A 202 -4.92 -14.39 -11.23
C LYS A 202 -5.95 -13.62 -12.05
N ILE A 203 -5.97 -12.33 -11.86
CA ILE A 203 -6.76 -11.38 -12.66
C ILE A 203 -5.82 -10.70 -13.64
N ASP A 204 -6.14 -10.79 -14.92
CA ASP A 204 -5.32 -10.17 -15.96
C ASP A 204 -5.36 -8.64 -15.87
N ASN A 205 -4.21 -8.03 -16.03
CA ASN A 205 -4.05 -6.57 -15.97
C ASN A 205 -4.59 -5.93 -14.68
N PHE A 206 -4.49 -6.62 -13.55
CA PHE A 206 -4.86 -6.11 -12.24
C PHE A 206 -3.68 -6.27 -11.27
N GLY A 207 -3.16 -5.16 -10.77
CA GLY A 207 -1.98 -5.16 -9.89
C GLY A 207 -2.03 -4.11 -8.79
N ASP A 208 -2.79 -3.03 -8.96
CA ASP A 208 -2.84 -1.91 -8.04
C ASP A 208 -4.26 -1.62 -7.57
N CYS A 209 -4.44 -1.42 -6.28
CA CYS A 209 -5.63 -0.85 -5.68
C CYS A 209 -5.21 0.11 -4.56
N LEU A 210 -4.89 1.34 -4.93
CA LEU A 210 -4.19 2.31 -4.10
C LEU A 210 -4.99 3.60 -3.97
N SER A 211 -4.93 4.24 -2.81
CA SER A 211 -5.51 5.56 -2.63
C SER A 211 -4.65 6.45 -1.75
N THR A 212 -4.84 7.75 -1.84
CA THR A 212 -4.29 8.73 -0.91
C THR A 212 -5.12 10.02 -0.97
N ALA A 213 -5.08 10.84 0.08
CA ALA A 213 -5.73 12.16 0.05
C ALA A 213 -5.12 13.03 -1.06
N GLN A 214 -5.97 13.68 -1.87
CA GLN A 214 -5.50 14.59 -2.91
C GLN A 214 -4.81 15.82 -2.29
N PRO A 215 -3.53 16.10 -2.57
CA PRO A 215 -2.78 17.17 -1.92
C PRO A 215 -3.44 18.54 -2.09
N VAL A 216 -3.98 18.83 -3.28
CA VAL A 216 -4.65 20.10 -3.54
C VAL A 216 -5.91 20.29 -2.68
N GLU A 217 -6.64 19.22 -2.40
CA GLU A 217 -7.81 19.26 -1.52
C GLU A 217 -7.40 19.49 -0.04
N VAL A 218 -6.31 18.85 0.39
CA VAL A 218 -5.73 19.07 1.71
C VAL A 218 -5.28 20.54 1.84
N LEU A 219 -4.54 21.06 0.87
CA LEU A 219 -4.07 22.45 0.85
C LEU A 219 -5.20 23.48 0.88
N LYS A 220 -6.30 23.23 0.16
CA LYS A 220 -7.50 24.08 0.20
C LYS A 220 -8.09 24.14 1.62
N ARG A 221 -8.17 23.00 2.29
CA ARG A 221 -8.71 22.91 3.66
C ARG A 221 -7.83 23.58 4.69
N LEU A 222 -6.50 23.58 4.49
CA LEU A 222 -5.52 24.26 5.31
C LEU A 222 -5.40 25.77 5.01
N GLY A 223 -6.23 26.29 4.11
CA GLY A 223 -6.20 27.72 3.75
C GLY A 223 -4.92 28.14 3.03
N TYR A 224 -4.24 27.21 2.35
CA TYR A 224 -3.05 27.53 1.57
C TYR A 224 -3.39 28.56 0.48
N LYS A 225 -2.62 29.65 0.43
CA LYS A 225 -2.83 30.73 -0.53
C LYS A 225 -2.66 30.18 -1.95
N ASN A 226 -3.60 30.54 -2.83
CA ASN A 226 -3.63 30.10 -4.23
C ASN A 226 -3.77 28.60 -4.43
N ALA A 227 -4.28 27.85 -3.44
CA ALA A 227 -4.53 26.40 -3.62
C ALA A 227 -5.44 26.10 -4.82
N SER A 228 -6.34 27.02 -5.17
CA SER A 228 -7.21 26.89 -6.35
C SER A 228 -6.48 26.99 -7.68
N ASP A 229 -5.27 27.56 -7.70
CA ASP A 229 -4.46 27.75 -8.89
C ASP A 229 -3.49 26.57 -9.11
N LEU A 230 -3.41 25.66 -8.12
CA LEU A 230 -2.58 24.46 -8.22
C LEU A 230 -3.22 23.42 -9.13
N PRO A 231 -2.42 22.68 -9.92
CA PRO A 231 -2.92 21.56 -10.70
C PRO A 231 -3.45 20.46 -9.77
N VAL A 232 -4.47 19.74 -10.23
CA VAL A 232 -5.02 18.61 -9.47
C VAL A 232 -3.95 17.53 -9.28
N GLU A 233 -3.17 17.26 -10.30
CA GLU A 233 -1.99 16.41 -10.26
C GLU A 233 -0.76 17.28 -9.99
N MET A 234 -0.36 17.32 -8.72
CA MET A 234 0.82 18.08 -8.28
C MET A 234 2.08 17.24 -8.44
N ASP A 235 3.11 17.80 -9.07
CA ASP A 235 4.45 17.20 -9.10
C ASP A 235 5.13 17.25 -7.72
N GLN A 236 6.24 16.51 -7.58
CA GLN A 236 6.96 16.43 -6.33
C GLN A 236 7.43 17.81 -5.84
N ALA A 237 8.04 18.60 -6.70
CA ALA A 237 8.61 19.91 -6.33
C ALA A 237 7.52 20.87 -5.84
N THR A 238 6.39 20.91 -6.52
CA THR A 238 5.23 21.73 -6.15
C THR A 238 4.63 21.26 -4.83
N THR A 239 4.50 19.94 -4.63
CA THR A 239 3.96 19.35 -3.39
C THR A 239 4.86 19.67 -2.21
N VAL A 240 6.15 19.37 -2.31
CA VAL A 240 7.15 19.61 -1.26
C VAL A 240 7.16 21.10 -0.89
N LYS A 241 7.29 22.00 -1.86
CA LYS A 241 7.29 23.46 -1.62
C LYS A 241 6.05 23.94 -0.88
N ALA A 242 4.87 23.40 -1.22
CA ALA A 242 3.63 23.80 -0.58
C ALA A 242 3.59 23.34 0.89
N PHE A 243 3.89 22.07 1.15
CA PHE A 243 3.78 21.50 2.50
C PHE A 243 4.93 21.90 3.41
N GLU A 244 6.14 22.17 2.91
CA GLU A 244 7.24 22.71 3.70
C GLU A 244 7.03 24.17 4.17
N SER A 245 6.07 24.87 3.59
CA SER A 245 5.74 26.24 4.01
C SER A 245 5.00 26.33 5.36
N PHE A 246 4.50 25.21 5.88
CA PHE A 246 3.73 25.15 7.12
C PHE A 246 4.61 24.99 8.37
N ASN A 247 4.08 25.44 9.49
CA ASN A 247 4.75 25.27 10.79
C ASN A 247 4.39 23.91 11.42
N TRP A 248 5.15 22.89 11.10
CA TRP A 248 4.97 21.53 11.59
C TRP A 248 5.29 21.31 13.07
N THR A 249 5.88 22.32 13.75
CA THR A 249 6.16 22.25 15.19
C THR A 249 4.95 22.63 16.05
N ASP A 250 3.90 23.16 15.43
CA ASP A 250 2.64 23.49 16.10
C ASP A 250 1.71 22.28 16.16
N PRO A 251 1.42 21.71 17.35
CA PRO A 251 0.52 20.58 17.49
C PRO A 251 -0.92 20.87 17.02
N ALA A 252 -1.37 22.13 17.11
CA ALA A 252 -2.69 22.52 16.63
C ALA A 252 -2.76 22.41 15.11
N PHE A 253 -1.72 22.87 14.41
CA PHE A 253 -1.60 22.72 12.97
C PHE A 253 -1.55 21.25 12.56
N VAL A 254 -0.77 20.41 13.24
CA VAL A 254 -0.71 18.97 12.94
C VAL A 254 -2.08 18.30 13.10
N SER A 255 -2.87 18.72 14.12
CA SER A 255 -4.24 18.22 14.29
C SER A 255 -5.16 18.66 13.14
N GLU A 256 -5.06 19.94 12.71
CA GLU A 256 -5.80 20.46 11.56
C GLU A 256 -5.42 19.73 10.27
N PHE A 257 -4.13 19.47 10.06
CA PHE A 257 -3.64 18.69 8.92
C PHE A 257 -4.25 17.27 8.90
N ARG A 258 -4.25 16.55 10.04
CA ARG A 258 -4.89 15.22 10.14
C ARG A 258 -6.37 15.28 9.75
N GLN A 259 -7.08 16.29 10.21
CA GLN A 259 -8.47 16.52 9.86
C GLN A 259 -8.64 16.83 8.37
N ALA A 260 -7.79 17.68 7.81
CA ALA A 260 -7.82 18.01 6.39
C ALA A 260 -7.60 16.77 5.51
N VAL A 261 -6.63 15.91 5.86
CA VAL A 261 -6.36 14.63 5.18
C VAL A 261 -7.59 13.72 5.23
N SER A 262 -8.19 13.54 6.41
CA SER A 262 -9.34 12.62 6.58
C SER A 262 -10.61 13.07 5.84
N GLN A 263 -10.72 14.35 5.50
CA GLN A 263 -11.88 14.93 4.83
C GLN A 263 -11.65 15.21 3.34
N ALA A 264 -10.41 15.12 2.87
CA ALA A 264 -10.08 15.35 1.47
C ALA A 264 -10.70 14.28 0.56
N ASN A 265 -10.88 14.63 -0.71
CA ASN A 265 -11.13 13.62 -1.73
C ASN A 265 -9.89 12.75 -1.89
N LEU A 266 -10.11 11.48 -2.19
CA LEU A 266 -9.02 10.56 -2.48
C LEU A 266 -8.62 10.67 -3.96
N TYR A 267 -7.32 10.63 -4.22
CA TYR A 267 -6.80 10.04 -5.44
C TYR A 267 -6.99 8.53 -5.29
N PHE A 268 -7.54 7.90 -6.32
CA PHE A 268 -7.79 6.47 -6.29
C PHE A 268 -7.34 5.82 -7.58
N ARG A 269 -6.44 4.85 -7.46
CA ARG A 269 -5.93 4.06 -8.56
C ARG A 269 -6.36 2.61 -8.37
N CYS A 270 -7.06 2.12 -9.37
CA CYS A 270 -7.52 0.74 -9.47
C CYS A 270 -7.11 0.24 -10.85
N ASP A 271 -6.15 -0.63 -10.93
CA ASP A 271 -5.63 -1.23 -12.16
C ASP A 271 -4.16 -0.92 -12.49
N ASN A 272 -3.71 -1.58 -13.52
CA ASN A 272 -2.44 -1.44 -14.21
C ASN A 272 -2.57 -0.34 -15.30
N GLU A 273 -1.55 0.41 -15.55
CA GLU A 273 -1.45 1.64 -16.39
C GLU A 273 -2.22 1.64 -17.75
N THR A 274 -2.77 0.52 -18.19
CA THR A 274 -3.37 0.36 -19.52
C THR A 274 -4.88 0.57 -19.59
N ARG A 275 -5.59 0.76 -18.45
CA ARG A 275 -7.06 0.93 -18.39
C ARG A 275 -7.53 2.13 -17.58
N LEU A 276 -6.74 3.21 -17.53
CA LEU A 276 -7.12 4.49 -16.90
C LEU A 276 -8.44 5.10 -17.46
N GLU A 277 -8.97 4.57 -18.58
CA GLU A 277 -10.21 5.04 -19.17
C GLU A 277 -11.49 4.63 -18.40
N GLN A 278 -11.42 3.66 -17.46
CA GLN A 278 -12.61 3.16 -16.76
C GLN A 278 -12.91 3.86 -15.43
N MET A 279 -11.90 4.38 -14.75
CA MET A 279 -12.08 5.09 -13.48
C MET A 279 -11.19 6.33 -13.47
N ASP A 280 -11.79 7.52 -13.39
CA ASP A 280 -11.04 8.76 -13.22
C ASP A 280 -10.38 8.78 -11.83
N PRO A 281 -9.03 8.75 -11.72
CA PRO A 281 -8.36 8.70 -10.43
C PRO A 281 -8.54 9.97 -9.61
N PHE A 282 -8.95 11.09 -10.24
CA PHE A 282 -9.20 12.38 -9.60
C PHE A 282 -10.68 12.70 -9.40
N ALA A 283 -11.57 11.74 -9.65
CA ALA A 283 -12.97 11.89 -9.28
C ALA A 283 -13.12 12.16 -7.77
N ALA A 284 -14.28 12.60 -7.34
CA ALA A 284 -14.53 12.94 -5.93
C ALA A 284 -14.71 11.68 -5.05
N TRP A 285 -13.72 10.76 -5.09
CA TRP A 285 -13.70 9.56 -4.26
C TRP A 285 -13.66 9.94 -2.79
N LYS A 286 -14.36 9.19 -1.96
CA LYS A 286 -14.47 9.44 -0.52
C LYS A 286 -13.92 8.26 0.26
N THR A 287 -13.32 8.56 1.40
CA THR A 287 -12.99 7.56 2.40
C THR A 287 -14.26 6.79 2.78
N PRO A 288 -14.25 5.45 2.70
CA PRO A 288 -15.40 4.63 3.05
C PRO A 288 -15.84 4.84 4.51
N LYS A 289 -17.14 4.85 4.74
CA LYS A 289 -17.67 4.80 6.09
C LYS A 289 -17.73 3.36 6.53
N VAL A 290 -16.93 2.99 7.51
CA VAL A 290 -16.82 1.63 8.02
C VAL A 290 -17.11 1.58 9.51
N GLU A 291 -17.65 0.45 9.97
CA GLU A 291 -17.91 0.18 11.37
C GLU A 291 -16.94 -0.90 11.88
N TYR A 292 -16.34 -0.63 13.02
CA TYR A 292 -15.56 -1.62 13.77
C TYR A 292 -16.48 -2.27 14.81
N PRO A 293 -16.24 -3.53 15.21
CA PRO A 293 -16.90 -4.13 16.35
C PRO A 293 -16.76 -3.19 17.55
N LYS A 294 -17.86 -3.01 18.30
CA LYS A 294 -17.73 -2.33 19.60
C LYS A 294 -16.79 -3.20 20.44
N GLU A 295 -15.78 -2.57 21.05
CA GLU A 295 -15.00 -3.25 22.07
C GLU A 295 -15.99 -3.70 23.14
N ASP A 296 -16.26 -5.01 23.18
CA ASP A 296 -16.97 -5.59 24.31
C ASP A 296 -16.08 -5.37 25.53
N ASP A 297 -16.70 -4.86 26.59
CA ASP A 297 -16.08 -4.53 27.89
C ASP A 297 -15.64 -5.80 28.64
N HIS A 298 -15.09 -6.79 27.89
CA HIS A 298 -14.55 -8.04 28.38
C HIS A 298 -13.07 -7.92 28.65
N GLY A 299 -12.84 -7.30 29.80
CA GLY A 299 -11.77 -7.72 30.70
C GLY A 299 -10.36 -7.81 30.13
N LYS A 300 -9.59 -6.77 30.43
CA LYS A 300 -8.14 -6.90 30.65
C LYS A 300 -7.83 -8.28 31.24
N CYS A 301 -7.13 -9.11 30.48
CA CYS A 301 -6.29 -10.15 31.04
C CYS A 301 -4.86 -9.66 31.10
#